data_ddb4401a7dbddebe2ef90c6f1ffbf41b
#
_entry.id   ddb4401a7dbddebe2ef90c6f1ffbf41b
#
_cell.length_a   1.000
_cell.length_b   1.000
_cell.length_c   1.000
_cell.angle_alpha   90.00
_cell.angle_beta   90.00
_cell.angle_gamma   90.00
#
_symmetry.space_group_name_H-M   'P 1'
#
loop_
_entity.id
_entity.type
_entity.pdbx_description
1 polymer ?
#
loop_
_entity_poly.entity_id
_entity_poly.type
_entity_poly.pdbx_seq_one_letter_code
_entity_poly.pdbx_strand_id
1 'polypeptide(L)'
;VWHLSVAGIVTMVSTLWWSVLVWLTPAAYRPWVGSTNNNDIWSLIFGYNGFGRLFGGRGGVPGGAGGGPGGVGFGGETGVLRIFNESFGPNIAWLIPAALIGGGLVVWLLRRAPRDNKERVGVLLWLGWLFIHIVVFSMTSGTIHPYYVVAMAPAVAALVGIGVLYIWKAYTRRTHVWWIVPLTIAITTITSVIMLGYRNDRTILMWLIGVAGVTATGIAAMPPPHISMRLRRTMLACAVISAGAAPIAYSISTVMAAHSGSIPTAGPNASAMNNTNNEAASAEMALVKFLLANQQGAAWIAAVDSANTSAPIQLSTKQPVMALGGFNGSDSTLTLQSF
;
A
#
# COMPACT_ATOMS: atom_id res chain seq x y z
N VAL A 1 32.69 6.64 9.16
CA VAL A 1 32.02 7.91 9.46
C VAL A 1 32.09 8.85 8.26
N TRP A 2 33.28 9.12 7.68
CA TRP A 2 33.46 10.05 6.55
C TRP A 2 32.56 9.75 5.34
N HIS A 3 32.52 8.49 4.88
CA HIS A 3 31.66 8.12 3.75
C HIS A 3 30.17 8.35 4.02
N LEU A 4 29.71 8.11 5.25
CA LEU A 4 28.33 8.38 5.65
C LEU A 4 28.02 9.88 5.70
N SER A 5 28.98 10.69 6.17
CA SER A 5 28.83 12.15 6.17
C SER A 5 28.75 12.71 4.76
N VAL A 6 29.64 12.26 3.87
CA VAL A 6 29.62 12.66 2.45
C VAL A 6 28.31 12.22 1.78
N ALA A 7 27.89 10.96 1.98
CA ALA A 7 26.62 10.48 1.45
C ALA A 7 25.43 11.30 1.97
N GLY A 8 25.43 11.65 3.26
CA GLY A 8 24.41 12.51 3.86
C GLY A 8 24.36 13.90 3.22
N ILE A 9 25.49 14.56 3.06
CA ILE A 9 25.59 15.89 2.43
C ILE A 9 25.11 15.83 0.96
N VAL A 10 25.59 14.85 0.19
CA VAL A 10 25.17 14.67 -1.21
C VAL A 10 23.67 14.44 -1.29
N THR A 11 23.11 13.60 -0.43
CA THR A 11 21.67 13.35 -0.38
C THR A 11 20.91 14.64 -0.06
N MET A 12 21.32 15.41 0.94
CA MET A 12 20.68 16.67 1.30
C MET A 12 20.70 17.67 0.14
N VAL A 13 21.86 17.88 -0.47
CA VAL A 13 22.01 18.80 -1.61
C VAL A 13 21.14 18.35 -2.79
N SER A 14 21.20 17.06 -3.14
CA SER A 14 20.44 16.50 -4.26
C SER A 14 18.92 16.54 -4.04
N THR A 15 18.47 16.49 -2.80
CA THR A 15 17.05 16.47 -2.46
C THR A 15 16.47 17.87 -2.26
N LEU A 16 17.23 18.76 -1.61
CA LEU A 16 16.69 20.05 -1.15
C LEU A 16 16.92 21.21 -2.13
N TRP A 17 17.83 21.08 -3.10
CA TRP A 17 18.17 22.19 -4.02
C TRP A 17 16.93 22.81 -4.69
N TRP A 18 15.98 21.97 -5.15
CA TRP A 18 14.77 22.45 -5.80
C TRP A 18 13.85 23.19 -4.80
N SER A 19 13.66 22.62 -3.62
CA SER A 19 12.86 23.24 -2.57
C SER A 19 13.43 24.60 -2.14
N VAL A 20 14.74 24.71 -2.04
CA VAL A 20 15.43 25.97 -1.72
C VAL A 20 15.23 26.98 -2.86
N LEU A 21 15.36 26.55 -4.12
CA LEU A 21 15.14 27.43 -5.28
C LEU A 21 13.69 27.96 -5.31
N VAL A 22 12.70 27.10 -5.11
CA VAL A 22 11.28 27.52 -5.02
C VAL A 22 11.07 28.49 -3.86
N TRP A 23 11.65 28.22 -2.70
CA TRP A 23 11.55 29.07 -1.52
C TRP A 23 12.18 30.47 -1.73
N LEU A 24 13.34 30.52 -2.38
CA LEU A 24 14.03 31.78 -2.69
C LEU A 24 13.32 32.60 -3.79
N THR A 25 12.47 31.97 -4.60
CA THR A 25 11.70 32.68 -5.62
C THR A 25 10.59 33.51 -4.95
N PRO A 26 10.52 34.83 -5.19
CA PRO A 26 9.47 35.67 -4.63
C PRO A 26 8.05 35.15 -4.96
N ALA A 27 7.13 35.26 -4.03
CA ALA A 27 5.75 34.72 -4.16
C ALA A 27 5.02 35.19 -5.42
N ALA A 28 5.33 36.40 -5.91
CA ALA A 28 4.73 36.96 -7.12
C ALA A 28 5.20 36.27 -8.44
N TYR A 29 6.33 35.59 -8.43
CA TYR A 29 6.96 34.98 -9.61
C TYR A 29 7.06 33.46 -9.55
N ARG A 30 6.70 32.84 -8.41
CA ARG A 30 6.74 31.38 -8.29
C ARG A 30 5.37 30.77 -8.57
N PRO A 31 5.33 29.56 -9.17
CA PRO A 31 4.10 28.79 -9.28
C PRO A 31 3.49 28.55 -7.92
N TRP A 32 2.16 28.41 -7.85
CA TRP A 32 1.49 28.05 -6.63
C TRP A 32 1.95 26.66 -6.12
N VAL A 33 2.33 26.60 -4.86
CA VAL A 33 2.67 25.34 -4.18
C VAL A 33 1.36 24.70 -3.73
N GLY A 34 0.83 23.76 -4.53
CA GLY A 34 -0.43 23.08 -4.28
C GLY A 34 -0.47 22.40 -2.92
N SER A 35 -1.67 22.23 -2.37
CA SER A 35 -1.91 21.69 -1.02
C SER A 35 -1.31 22.53 0.12
N THR A 36 -1.09 23.83 -0.12
CA THR A 36 -0.71 24.81 0.91
C THR A 36 -1.64 26.01 0.87
N ASN A 37 -1.84 26.68 2.00
CA ASN A 37 -2.65 27.89 2.09
C ASN A 37 -1.82 29.18 1.95
N ASN A 38 -0.52 29.08 2.07
CA ASN A 38 0.42 30.20 2.16
C ASN A 38 1.47 30.22 1.03
N ASN A 39 1.28 29.41 0.00
CA ASN A 39 2.22 29.28 -1.12
C ASN A 39 3.66 29.01 -0.68
N ASP A 40 3.87 28.19 0.38
CA ASP A 40 5.17 27.90 0.95
C ASP A 40 5.56 26.42 0.79
N ILE A 41 6.74 26.16 0.21
CA ILE A 41 7.24 24.81 -0.05
C ILE A 41 7.54 24.03 1.23
N TRP A 42 7.96 24.70 2.31
CA TRP A 42 8.25 24.04 3.57
C TRP A 42 6.97 23.60 4.30
N SER A 43 5.89 24.37 4.14
CA SER A 43 4.55 23.96 4.57
C SER A 43 4.06 22.71 3.85
N LEU A 44 4.40 22.53 2.57
CA LEU A 44 4.10 21.31 1.84
C LEU A 44 4.93 20.13 2.36
N ILE A 45 6.25 20.31 2.51
CA ILE A 45 7.19 19.22 2.85
C ILE A 45 6.96 18.75 4.29
N PHE A 46 7.00 19.67 5.25
CA PHE A 46 6.92 19.31 6.68
C PHE A 46 5.50 19.28 7.21
N GLY A 47 4.60 20.12 6.68
CA GLY A 47 3.19 20.15 7.05
C GLY A 47 2.40 19.04 6.36
N TYR A 48 1.92 19.30 5.15
CA TYR A 48 0.99 18.40 4.45
C TYR A 48 1.57 17.00 4.18
N ASN A 49 2.76 16.91 3.59
CA ASN A 49 3.39 15.62 3.24
C ASN A 49 4.22 15.00 4.38
N GLY A 50 4.55 15.76 5.42
CA GLY A 50 5.34 15.32 6.55
C GLY A 50 4.48 15.00 7.77
N PHE A 51 4.59 15.84 8.80
CA PHE A 51 3.92 15.62 10.09
C PHE A 51 2.40 15.55 9.99
N GLY A 52 1.78 16.30 9.06
CA GLY A 52 0.35 16.23 8.82
C GLY A 52 -0.14 14.86 8.38
N ARG A 53 0.64 14.13 7.58
CA ARG A 53 0.32 12.75 7.21
C ARG A 53 0.54 11.77 8.34
N LEU A 54 1.57 11.96 9.16
CA LEU A 54 1.90 11.04 10.25
C LEU A 54 0.97 11.22 11.45
N PHE A 55 0.69 12.46 11.85
CA PHE A 55 0.04 12.77 13.13
C PHE A 55 -1.37 13.37 13.00
N GLY A 56 -1.90 13.56 11.78
CA GLY A 56 -3.26 14.04 11.60
C GLY A 56 -3.50 15.46 12.09
N GLY A 57 -2.51 16.34 12.09
CA GLY A 57 -2.61 17.72 12.56
C GLY A 57 -3.37 18.63 11.60
N ARG A 58 -4.02 19.72 12.16
CA ARG A 58 -4.72 20.79 11.44
C ARG A 58 -3.81 21.68 10.54
N GLY A 59 -2.64 21.21 10.15
CA GLY A 59 -1.68 21.91 9.30
C GLY A 59 -1.91 21.74 7.81
N GLY A 60 -3.06 21.34 7.39
CA GLY A 60 -3.37 21.18 5.98
C GLY A 60 -4.80 21.65 5.72
N VAL A 61 -5.02 22.18 4.67
CA VAL A 61 -6.19 22.54 3.89
C VAL A 61 -7.56 22.31 4.57
N PRO A 62 -8.34 23.35 4.87
CA PRO A 62 -9.77 23.21 5.19
C PRO A 62 -10.46 22.57 3.99
N GLY A 63 -10.97 21.36 4.13
CA GLY A 63 -11.71 20.65 3.08
C GLY A 63 -10.99 19.45 2.45
N GLY A 64 -9.77 19.11 2.87
CA GLY A 64 -9.12 17.88 2.43
C GLY A 64 -9.96 16.66 2.82
N ALA A 65 -10.54 15.99 1.81
CA ALA A 65 -11.38 14.81 1.95
C ALA A 65 -10.58 13.63 2.55
N GLY A 66 -10.41 13.64 3.87
CA GLY A 66 -9.66 12.63 4.61
C GLY A 66 -9.99 12.58 6.10
N GLY A 67 -10.82 13.47 6.58
CA GLY A 67 -11.22 13.52 7.98
C GLY A 67 -12.54 14.24 8.15
N GLY A 68 -13.64 13.53 8.00
CA GLY A 68 -14.87 13.91 8.71
C GLY A 68 -14.62 13.88 10.21
N PRO A 69 -15.56 14.40 11.06
CA PRO A 69 -15.44 14.35 12.51
C PRO A 69 -15.32 12.87 12.94
N GLY A 70 -14.12 12.42 13.20
CA GLY A 70 -13.80 11.01 13.50
C GLY A 70 -12.57 10.48 12.81
N GLY A 71 -11.94 11.22 11.88
CA GLY A 71 -10.58 10.99 11.40
C GLY A 71 -10.24 9.61 10.83
N VAL A 72 -11.23 8.85 10.33
CA VAL A 72 -10.98 7.53 9.73
C VAL A 72 -10.48 7.74 8.32
N GLY A 73 -9.18 7.87 8.15
CA GLY A 73 -8.57 7.85 6.82
C GLY A 73 -8.91 6.55 6.08
N PHE A 74 -8.69 6.51 4.77
CA PHE A 74 -8.97 5.35 3.89
C PHE A 74 -8.42 4.01 4.40
N GLY A 75 -7.57 3.97 5.40
CA GLY A 75 -6.96 2.79 6.01
C GLY A 75 -7.66 2.28 7.27
N GLY A 76 -8.78 2.83 7.68
CA GLY A 76 -9.42 2.46 8.96
C GLY A 76 -8.70 3.02 10.20
N GLU A 77 -9.14 2.61 11.38
CA GLU A 77 -8.60 3.07 12.65
C GLU A 77 -7.12 2.73 12.84
N THR A 78 -6.40 3.63 13.55
CA THR A 78 -4.99 3.40 13.94
C THR A 78 -4.89 2.31 15.00
N GLY A 79 -3.86 1.49 14.93
CA GLY A 79 -3.64 0.45 15.91
C GLY A 79 -2.70 -0.64 15.41
N VAL A 80 -2.16 -1.45 16.32
CA VAL A 80 -1.14 -2.47 16.04
C VAL A 80 -1.58 -3.48 14.97
N LEU A 81 -2.87 -3.81 14.91
CA LEU A 81 -3.41 -4.77 13.96
C LEU A 81 -3.94 -4.14 12.67
N ARG A 82 -3.79 -2.82 12.47
CA ARG A 82 -4.29 -2.12 11.29
C ARG A 82 -3.82 -2.74 9.97
N ILE A 83 -2.58 -3.22 9.92
CA ILE A 83 -2.04 -3.90 8.71
C ILE A 83 -2.82 -5.16 8.35
N PHE A 84 -3.56 -5.74 9.29
CA PHE A 84 -4.38 -6.93 9.10
C PHE A 84 -5.87 -6.62 8.95
N ASN A 85 -6.28 -5.34 8.90
CA ASN A 85 -7.68 -4.99 8.70
C ASN A 85 -8.14 -5.22 7.24
N GLU A 86 -9.43 -4.99 6.98
CA GLU A 86 -10.03 -5.16 5.64
C GLU A 86 -9.46 -4.24 4.56
N SER A 87 -8.94 -3.05 4.94
CA SER A 87 -8.40 -2.06 4.01
C SER A 87 -6.97 -2.38 3.58
N PHE A 88 -6.10 -2.75 4.53
CA PHE A 88 -4.69 -3.01 4.28
C PHE A 88 -4.38 -4.50 4.04
N GLY A 89 -5.02 -5.37 4.82
CA GLY A 89 -4.69 -6.80 4.89
C GLY A 89 -4.67 -7.48 3.53
N PRO A 90 -5.73 -7.38 2.72
CA PRO A 90 -5.75 -8.01 1.38
C PRO A 90 -4.69 -7.50 0.40
N ASN A 91 -4.04 -6.37 0.69
CA ASN A 91 -2.99 -5.82 -0.17
C ASN A 91 -1.59 -6.35 0.16
N ILE A 92 -1.34 -6.82 1.42
CA ILE A 92 0.04 -7.14 1.86
C ILE A 92 0.16 -8.23 2.92
N ALA A 93 -0.88 -8.46 3.77
CA ALA A 93 -0.72 -9.23 5.00
C ALA A 93 -0.51 -10.74 4.81
N TRP A 94 -0.81 -11.29 3.64
CA TRP A 94 -0.80 -12.73 3.32
C TRP A 94 0.41 -13.49 3.86
N LEU A 95 1.60 -12.95 3.69
CA LEU A 95 2.88 -13.59 4.01
C LEU A 95 3.67 -12.87 5.11
N ILE A 96 3.14 -11.80 5.70
CA ILE A 96 3.82 -11.09 6.81
C ILE A 96 4.15 -12.03 7.97
N PRO A 97 3.23 -12.90 8.45
CA PRO A 97 3.57 -13.83 9.52
C PRO A 97 4.71 -14.77 9.16
N ALA A 98 4.71 -15.33 7.94
CA ALA A 98 5.79 -16.19 7.46
C ALA A 98 7.13 -15.42 7.36
N ALA A 99 7.11 -14.18 6.91
CA ALA A 99 8.28 -13.30 6.84
C ALA A 99 8.87 -13.03 8.23
N LEU A 100 8.03 -12.72 9.22
CA LEU A 100 8.47 -12.47 10.59
C LEU A 100 9.00 -13.73 11.28
N ILE A 101 8.32 -14.86 11.14
CA ILE A 101 8.76 -16.15 11.69
C ILE A 101 10.09 -16.58 11.04
N GLY A 102 10.16 -16.51 9.71
CA GLY A 102 11.37 -16.88 8.97
C GLY A 102 12.55 -15.99 9.29
N GLY A 103 12.36 -14.67 9.22
CA GLY A 103 13.39 -13.69 9.57
C GLY A 103 13.85 -13.81 11.02
N GLY A 104 12.92 -13.94 11.96
CA GLY A 104 13.21 -14.14 13.38
C GLY A 104 14.01 -15.43 13.65
N LEU A 105 13.66 -16.53 12.99
CA LEU A 105 14.42 -17.77 13.06
C LEU A 105 15.86 -17.60 12.58
N VAL A 106 16.05 -16.94 11.43
CA VAL A 106 17.40 -16.73 10.88
C VAL A 106 18.24 -15.87 11.81
N VAL A 107 17.70 -14.78 12.34
CA VAL A 107 18.40 -13.94 13.33
C VAL A 107 18.76 -14.75 14.58
N TRP A 108 17.85 -15.59 15.07
CA TRP A 108 18.11 -16.43 16.24
C TRP A 108 19.19 -17.48 15.95
N LEU A 109 19.17 -18.14 14.79
CA LEU A 109 20.19 -19.12 14.41
C LEU A 109 21.56 -18.46 14.23
N LEU A 110 21.59 -17.25 13.66
CA LEU A 110 22.83 -16.51 13.43
C LEU A 110 23.22 -15.55 14.57
N ARG A 111 22.57 -15.62 15.75
CA ARG A 111 22.81 -14.68 16.86
C ARG A 111 24.25 -14.66 17.37
N ARG A 112 24.98 -15.78 17.20
CA ARG A 112 26.40 -15.92 17.58
C ARG A 112 27.37 -15.70 16.41
N ALA A 113 26.86 -15.47 15.20
CA ALA A 113 27.68 -15.15 14.04
C ALA A 113 28.37 -13.78 14.21
N PRO A 114 29.53 -13.56 13.59
CA PRO A 114 30.18 -12.24 13.58
C PRO A 114 29.25 -11.12 13.14
N ARG A 115 29.52 -9.89 13.59
CA ARG A 115 28.66 -8.73 13.28
C ARG A 115 28.61 -8.38 11.79
N ASP A 116 29.62 -8.72 11.04
CA ASP A 116 29.78 -8.53 9.60
C ASP A 116 29.25 -9.70 8.75
N ASN A 117 28.64 -10.71 9.38
CA ASN A 117 28.02 -11.80 8.65
C ASN A 117 26.93 -11.28 7.71
N LYS A 118 27.15 -11.42 6.41
CA LYS A 118 26.30 -10.83 5.36
C LYS A 118 24.86 -11.31 5.42
N GLU A 119 24.60 -12.58 5.73
CA GLU A 119 23.26 -13.14 5.82
C GLU A 119 22.50 -12.52 7.00
N ARG A 120 23.16 -12.44 8.18
CA ARG A 120 22.59 -11.80 9.37
C ARG A 120 22.28 -10.32 9.14
N VAL A 121 23.23 -9.58 8.55
CA VAL A 121 23.06 -8.16 8.24
C VAL A 121 21.91 -7.96 7.25
N GLY A 122 21.85 -8.76 6.19
CA GLY A 122 20.78 -8.70 5.20
C GLY A 122 19.39 -8.95 5.80
N VAL A 123 19.27 -9.98 6.65
CA VAL A 123 17.98 -10.28 7.31
C VAL A 123 17.58 -9.17 8.29
N LEU A 124 18.53 -8.63 9.06
CA LEU A 124 18.25 -7.51 9.98
C LEU A 124 17.82 -6.25 9.23
N LEU A 125 18.42 -5.97 8.07
CA LEU A 125 18.01 -4.86 7.21
C LEU A 125 16.56 -5.02 6.73
N TRP A 126 16.20 -6.19 6.22
CA TRP A 126 14.83 -6.46 5.75
C TRP A 126 13.80 -6.50 6.89
N LEU A 127 14.17 -7.04 8.06
CA LEU A 127 13.31 -6.98 9.25
C LEU A 127 13.11 -5.54 9.73
N GLY A 128 14.18 -4.73 9.74
CA GLY A 128 14.11 -3.31 10.08
C GLY A 128 13.21 -2.54 9.10
N TRP A 129 13.37 -2.79 7.80
CA TRP A 129 12.49 -2.22 6.77
C TRP A 129 11.02 -2.58 7.02
N LEU A 130 10.73 -3.88 7.17
CA LEU A 130 9.37 -4.35 7.41
C LEU A 130 8.78 -3.77 8.70
N PHE A 131 9.55 -3.79 9.79
CA PHE A 131 9.11 -3.30 11.10
C PHE A 131 8.78 -1.81 11.08
N ILE A 132 9.67 -0.97 10.52
CA ILE A 132 9.44 0.47 10.42
C ILE A 132 8.16 0.76 9.63
N HIS A 133 7.93 0.09 8.50
CA HIS A 133 6.73 0.28 7.70
C HIS A 133 5.46 -0.20 8.43
N ILE A 134 5.52 -1.35 9.12
CA ILE A 134 4.40 -1.81 9.96
C ILE A 134 4.06 -0.74 11.01
N VAL A 135 5.05 -0.22 11.73
CA VAL A 135 4.81 0.80 12.77
C VAL A 135 4.24 2.08 12.16
N VAL A 136 4.87 2.60 11.11
CA VAL A 136 4.41 3.83 10.45
C VAL A 136 2.98 3.68 9.94
N PHE A 137 2.68 2.63 9.17
CA PHE A 137 1.35 2.46 8.57
C PHE A 137 0.28 2.10 9.61
N SER A 138 0.66 1.45 10.71
CA SER A 138 -0.27 1.14 11.80
C SER A 138 -0.61 2.36 12.64
N MET A 139 0.34 3.27 12.86
CA MET A 139 0.18 4.40 13.80
C MET A 139 -0.15 5.73 13.12
N THR A 140 0.00 5.84 11.80
CA THR A 140 -0.30 7.06 11.05
C THR A 140 -1.78 7.42 11.20
N SER A 141 -2.08 8.60 11.74
CA SER A 141 -3.44 9.11 11.95
C SER A 141 -3.89 10.11 10.88
N GLY A 142 -2.97 10.58 10.02
CA GLY A 142 -3.27 11.47 8.90
C GLY A 142 -3.76 10.74 7.65
N THR A 143 -3.61 11.38 6.49
CA THR A 143 -4.03 10.81 5.20
C THR A 143 -3.14 9.64 4.81
N ILE A 144 -3.71 8.44 4.83
CA ILE A 144 -3.03 7.21 4.41
C ILE A 144 -3.91 6.43 3.43
N HIS A 145 -3.30 5.90 2.39
CA HIS A 145 -3.99 5.09 1.39
C HIS A 145 -3.53 3.63 1.43
N PRO A 146 -4.44 2.66 1.24
CA PRO A 146 -4.10 1.23 1.29
C PRO A 146 -2.96 0.81 0.37
N TYR A 147 -2.82 1.43 -0.80
CA TYR A 147 -1.76 1.09 -1.76
C TYR A 147 -0.33 1.45 -1.29
N TYR A 148 -0.17 2.27 -0.24
CA TYR A 148 1.17 2.57 0.31
C TYR A 148 1.88 1.33 0.84
N VAL A 149 1.13 0.30 1.25
CA VAL A 149 1.71 -0.93 1.80
C VAL A 149 2.54 -1.72 0.78
N VAL A 150 2.47 -1.38 -0.52
CA VAL A 150 3.36 -1.96 -1.54
C VAL A 150 4.84 -1.79 -1.19
N ALA A 151 5.20 -0.73 -0.45
CA ALA A 151 6.56 -0.50 0.04
C ALA A 151 7.07 -1.61 0.98
N MET A 152 6.19 -2.43 1.55
CA MET A 152 6.54 -3.58 2.39
C MET A 152 6.84 -4.84 1.57
N ALA A 153 6.36 -4.92 0.33
CA ALA A 153 6.45 -6.13 -0.49
C ALA A 153 7.88 -6.66 -0.70
N PRO A 154 8.90 -5.83 -0.98
CA PRO A 154 10.28 -6.31 -1.12
C PRO A 154 10.81 -6.98 0.15
N ALA A 155 10.52 -6.40 1.32
CA ALA A 155 10.97 -6.96 2.60
C ALA A 155 10.26 -8.29 2.91
N VAL A 156 8.93 -8.37 2.68
CA VAL A 156 8.16 -9.61 2.84
C VAL A 156 8.72 -10.69 1.93
N ALA A 157 8.94 -10.40 0.64
CA ALA A 157 9.47 -11.36 -0.33
C ALA A 157 10.87 -11.86 0.06
N ALA A 158 11.77 -10.95 0.43
CA ALA A 158 13.13 -11.30 0.84
C ALA A 158 13.14 -12.19 2.11
N LEU A 159 12.37 -11.80 3.13
CA LEU A 159 12.29 -12.54 4.39
C LEU A 159 11.63 -13.91 4.24
N VAL A 160 10.59 -14.03 3.42
CA VAL A 160 9.97 -15.32 3.10
C VAL A 160 10.95 -16.19 2.34
N GLY A 161 11.60 -15.67 1.29
CA GLY A 161 12.57 -16.43 0.50
C GLY A 161 13.74 -16.96 1.34
N ILE A 162 14.36 -16.11 2.16
CA ILE A 162 15.44 -16.52 3.07
C ILE A 162 14.90 -17.46 4.15
N GLY A 163 13.77 -17.08 4.76
CA GLY A 163 13.16 -17.84 5.86
C GLY A 163 12.81 -19.27 5.48
N VAL A 164 12.21 -19.48 4.31
CA VAL A 164 11.85 -20.81 3.81
C VAL A 164 13.07 -21.71 3.70
N LEU A 165 14.22 -21.21 3.25
CA LEU A 165 15.44 -22.01 3.15
C LEU A 165 15.93 -22.48 4.53
N TYR A 166 15.91 -21.61 5.53
CA TYR A 166 16.35 -21.93 6.89
C TYR A 166 15.35 -22.83 7.62
N ILE A 167 14.05 -22.53 7.49
CA ILE A 167 12.96 -23.34 8.04
C ILE A 167 13.03 -24.76 7.47
N TRP A 168 13.23 -24.89 6.15
CA TRP A 168 13.36 -26.17 5.48
C TRP A 168 14.60 -26.96 5.93
N LYS A 169 15.76 -26.30 6.06
CA LYS A 169 16.97 -26.92 6.60
C LYS A 169 16.76 -27.41 8.05
N ALA A 170 16.10 -26.60 8.88
CA ALA A 170 15.79 -26.98 10.26
C ALA A 170 14.89 -28.21 10.33
N TYR A 171 13.88 -28.27 9.45
CA TYR A 171 12.97 -29.41 9.35
C TYR A 171 13.64 -30.69 8.88
N THR A 172 14.37 -30.64 7.78
CA THR A 172 15.02 -31.82 7.19
C THR A 172 16.16 -32.37 8.06
N ARG A 173 16.86 -31.50 8.77
CA ARG A 173 17.94 -31.88 9.69
C ARG A 173 17.45 -32.24 11.11
N ARG A 174 16.14 -32.23 11.35
CA ARG A 174 15.51 -32.55 12.64
C ARG A 174 16.09 -31.75 13.81
N THR A 175 16.37 -30.48 13.59
CA THR A 175 16.80 -29.63 14.68
C THR A 175 15.66 -29.47 15.69
N HIS A 176 15.96 -29.05 16.91
CA HIS A 176 14.94 -28.81 17.95
C HIS A 176 13.87 -27.77 17.57
N VAL A 177 14.05 -27.05 16.46
CA VAL A 177 13.08 -26.05 15.92
C VAL A 177 12.30 -26.56 14.71
N TRP A 178 12.28 -27.85 14.42
CA TRP A 178 11.55 -28.45 13.29
C TRP A 178 10.06 -28.09 13.29
N TRP A 179 9.47 -27.90 14.46
CA TRP A 179 8.06 -27.52 14.66
C TRP A 179 7.69 -26.14 14.10
N ILE A 180 8.67 -25.32 13.77
CA ILE A 180 8.43 -24.02 13.11
C ILE A 180 7.79 -24.19 11.73
N VAL A 181 8.03 -25.32 11.03
CA VAL A 181 7.39 -25.60 9.73
C VAL A 181 5.88 -25.68 9.86
N PRO A 182 5.29 -26.61 10.64
CA PRO A 182 3.85 -26.66 10.79
C PRO A 182 3.26 -25.36 11.36
N LEU A 183 3.93 -24.69 12.28
CA LEU A 183 3.50 -23.42 12.84
C LEU A 183 3.40 -22.34 11.74
N THR A 184 4.44 -22.20 10.91
CA THR A 184 4.46 -21.21 9.83
C THR A 184 3.34 -21.48 8.81
N ILE A 185 3.13 -22.74 8.41
CA ILE A 185 2.06 -23.12 7.50
C ILE A 185 0.69 -22.79 8.12
N ALA A 186 0.46 -23.18 9.37
CA ALA A 186 -0.81 -22.95 10.06
C ALA A 186 -1.14 -21.45 10.17
N ILE A 187 -0.20 -20.63 10.64
CA ILE A 187 -0.41 -19.18 10.79
C ILE A 187 -0.64 -18.52 9.43
N THR A 188 0.13 -18.90 8.41
CA THR A 188 -0.04 -18.35 7.04
C THR A 188 -1.41 -18.74 6.47
N THR A 189 -1.86 -19.98 6.68
CA THR A 189 -3.18 -20.44 6.28
C THR A 189 -4.28 -19.63 6.95
N ILE A 190 -4.21 -19.48 8.27
CA ILE A 190 -5.18 -18.71 9.07
C ILE A 190 -5.24 -17.27 8.56
N THR A 191 -4.07 -16.65 8.35
CA THR A 191 -4.01 -15.28 7.80
C THR A 191 -4.68 -15.20 6.44
N SER A 192 -4.41 -16.14 5.52
CA SER A 192 -5.02 -16.16 4.19
C SER A 192 -6.54 -16.33 4.25
N VAL A 193 -7.03 -17.20 5.13
CA VAL A 193 -8.48 -17.41 5.32
C VAL A 193 -9.15 -16.14 5.90
N ILE A 194 -8.53 -15.50 6.90
CA ILE A 194 -9.05 -14.25 7.48
C ILE A 194 -9.10 -13.14 6.42
N MET A 195 -8.04 -12.96 5.65
CA MET A 195 -7.98 -11.91 4.61
C MET A 195 -9.04 -12.13 3.52
N LEU A 196 -9.28 -13.38 3.13
CA LEU A 196 -10.36 -13.71 2.19
C LEU A 196 -11.74 -13.53 2.83
N GLY A 197 -11.87 -13.75 4.13
CA GLY A 197 -13.12 -13.60 4.88
C GLY A 197 -13.66 -12.17 4.92
N TYR A 198 -12.81 -11.16 4.73
CA TYR A 198 -13.26 -9.78 4.52
C TYR A 198 -14.05 -9.60 3.22
N ARG A 199 -14.06 -10.62 2.36
CA ARG A 199 -14.76 -10.62 1.07
C ARG A 199 -15.53 -11.92 0.89
N ASN A 200 -16.82 -11.87 1.12
CA ASN A 200 -17.73 -13.04 1.10
C ASN A 200 -17.90 -13.72 -0.27
N ASP A 201 -17.29 -13.18 -1.33
CA ASP A 201 -17.40 -13.67 -2.70
C ASP A 201 -16.49 -14.87 -3.04
N ARG A 202 -15.62 -15.33 -2.10
CA ARG A 202 -14.58 -16.33 -2.37
C ARG A 202 -14.61 -17.55 -1.45
N THR A 203 -15.76 -17.95 -1.02
CA THR A 203 -15.97 -19.08 -0.09
C THR A 203 -15.29 -20.37 -0.54
N ILE A 204 -15.37 -20.72 -1.84
CA ILE A 204 -14.74 -21.94 -2.38
C ILE A 204 -13.23 -21.87 -2.24
N LEU A 205 -12.62 -20.73 -2.54
CA LEU A 205 -11.17 -20.51 -2.40
C LEU A 205 -10.72 -20.60 -0.94
N MET A 206 -11.51 -20.06 0.00
CA MET A 206 -11.26 -20.18 1.44
C MET A 206 -11.22 -21.64 1.88
N TRP A 207 -12.20 -22.46 1.47
CA TRP A 207 -12.22 -23.89 1.77
C TRP A 207 -11.03 -24.63 1.16
N LEU A 208 -10.69 -24.35 -0.09
CA LEU A 208 -9.53 -24.95 -0.76
C LEU A 208 -8.23 -24.65 -0.01
N ILE A 209 -8.02 -23.40 0.36
CA ILE A 209 -6.84 -22.94 1.12
C ILE A 209 -6.83 -23.57 2.53
N GLY A 210 -7.98 -23.58 3.20
CA GLY A 210 -8.12 -24.17 4.52
C GLY A 210 -7.80 -25.66 4.53
N VAL A 211 -8.38 -26.44 3.62
CA VAL A 211 -8.12 -27.88 3.49
C VAL A 211 -6.65 -28.15 3.13
N ALA A 212 -6.10 -27.41 2.17
CA ALA A 212 -4.69 -27.52 1.81
C ALA A 212 -3.77 -27.19 2.99
N GLY A 213 -4.05 -26.11 3.72
CA GLY A 213 -3.27 -25.68 4.87
C GLY A 213 -3.34 -26.67 6.03
N VAL A 214 -4.51 -27.19 6.36
CA VAL A 214 -4.70 -28.23 7.40
C VAL A 214 -3.95 -29.50 6.99
N THR A 215 -4.07 -29.94 5.75
CA THR A 215 -3.35 -31.10 5.22
C THR A 215 -1.83 -30.92 5.32
N ALA A 216 -1.32 -29.76 4.86
CA ALA A 216 0.12 -29.49 4.92
C ALA A 216 0.63 -29.40 6.36
N THR A 217 -0.11 -28.74 7.24
CA THR A 217 0.22 -28.62 8.67
C THR A 217 0.23 -29.98 9.35
N GLY A 218 -0.80 -30.80 9.11
CA GLY A 218 -0.89 -32.16 9.67
C GLY A 218 0.27 -33.06 9.25
N ILE A 219 0.61 -33.06 7.95
CA ILE A 219 1.78 -33.83 7.47
C ILE A 219 3.08 -33.27 8.07
N ALA A 220 3.23 -31.93 8.10
CA ALA A 220 4.43 -31.29 8.66
C ALA A 220 4.59 -31.53 10.16
N ALA A 221 3.51 -31.76 10.89
CA ALA A 221 3.53 -32.08 12.32
C ALA A 221 3.94 -33.54 12.61
N MET A 222 3.97 -34.41 11.60
CA MET A 222 4.49 -35.77 11.77
C MET A 222 6.01 -35.71 11.92
N PRO A 223 6.60 -36.58 12.78
CA PRO A 223 8.05 -36.69 12.88
C PRO A 223 8.68 -37.01 11.52
N PRO A 224 9.69 -36.23 11.08
CA PRO A 224 10.26 -36.35 9.73
C PRO A 224 10.68 -37.78 9.28
N PRO A 225 11.10 -38.75 10.15
CA PRO A 225 11.45 -40.09 9.70
C PRO A 225 10.28 -40.89 9.14
N HIS A 226 9.08 -40.56 9.56
CA HIS A 226 7.87 -41.30 9.16
C HIS A 226 7.21 -40.73 7.89
N ILE A 227 7.77 -39.65 7.31
CA ILE A 227 7.20 -39.01 6.13
C ILE A 227 7.79 -39.57 4.85
N SER A 228 6.97 -40.32 4.10
CA SER A 228 7.35 -40.81 2.78
C SER A 228 7.60 -39.64 1.79
N MET A 229 8.32 -39.92 0.71
CA MET A 229 8.56 -38.90 -0.33
C MET A 229 7.25 -38.40 -0.95
N ARG A 230 6.23 -39.25 -1.06
CA ARG A 230 4.89 -38.84 -1.55
C ARG A 230 4.24 -37.84 -0.61
N LEU A 231 4.19 -38.14 0.69
CA LEU A 231 3.66 -37.23 1.71
C LEU A 231 4.41 -35.90 1.76
N ARG A 232 5.74 -35.91 1.59
CA ARG A 232 6.54 -34.69 1.53
C ARG A 232 6.18 -33.82 0.33
N ARG A 233 5.98 -34.42 -0.83
CA ARG A 233 5.53 -33.70 -2.05
C ARG A 233 4.13 -33.15 -1.86
N THR A 234 3.19 -33.91 -1.30
CA THR A 234 1.84 -33.45 -0.96
C THR A 234 1.88 -32.27 0.01
N MET A 235 2.67 -32.39 1.08
CA MET A 235 2.85 -31.30 2.05
C MET A 235 3.33 -30.01 1.37
N LEU A 236 4.36 -30.10 0.52
CA LEU A 236 4.89 -28.93 -0.19
C LEU A 236 3.87 -28.34 -1.15
N ALA A 237 3.18 -29.16 -1.95
CA ALA A 237 2.14 -28.69 -2.87
C ALA A 237 1.01 -27.98 -2.10
N CYS A 238 0.51 -28.61 -1.03
CA CYS A 238 -0.53 -28.02 -0.20
C CYS A 238 -0.08 -26.74 0.50
N ALA A 239 1.17 -26.68 0.98
CA ALA A 239 1.73 -25.45 1.59
C ALA A 239 1.84 -24.31 0.57
N VAL A 240 2.27 -24.59 -0.66
CA VAL A 240 2.33 -23.60 -1.75
C VAL A 240 0.93 -23.12 -2.14
N ILE A 241 -0.04 -24.02 -2.25
CA ILE A 241 -1.44 -23.65 -2.52
C ILE A 241 -1.97 -22.77 -1.40
N SER A 242 -1.80 -23.18 -0.15
CA SER A 242 -2.29 -22.45 1.01
C SER A 242 -1.69 -21.06 1.15
N ALA A 243 -0.40 -20.88 0.85
CA ALA A 243 0.29 -19.60 0.95
C ALA A 243 0.09 -18.70 -0.28
N GLY A 244 -0.03 -19.30 -1.48
CA GLY A 244 0.02 -18.58 -2.75
C GLY A 244 -1.33 -18.35 -3.42
N ALA A 245 -2.32 -19.24 -3.24
CA ALA A 245 -3.56 -19.16 -4.02
C ALA A 245 -4.35 -17.86 -3.74
N ALA A 246 -4.40 -17.40 -2.50
CA ALA A 246 -5.11 -16.17 -2.14
C ALA A 246 -4.48 -14.91 -2.75
N PRO A 247 -3.18 -14.60 -2.53
CA PRO A 247 -2.57 -13.42 -3.13
C PRO A 247 -2.54 -13.48 -4.66
N ILE A 248 -2.38 -14.65 -5.27
CA ILE A 248 -2.45 -14.82 -6.72
C ILE A 248 -3.85 -14.49 -7.24
N ALA A 249 -4.89 -15.06 -6.64
CA ALA A 249 -6.28 -14.81 -7.03
C ALA A 249 -6.66 -13.33 -6.84
N TYR A 250 -6.16 -12.69 -5.79
CA TYR A 250 -6.36 -11.27 -5.54
C TYR A 250 -5.67 -10.40 -6.59
N SER A 251 -4.43 -10.73 -6.94
CA SER A 251 -3.67 -10.03 -7.98
C SER A 251 -4.32 -10.18 -9.36
N ILE A 252 -4.76 -11.39 -9.73
CA ILE A 252 -5.45 -11.64 -10.99
C ILE A 252 -6.75 -10.81 -11.04
N SER A 253 -7.56 -10.82 -9.98
CA SER A 253 -8.78 -10.03 -9.96
C SER A 253 -8.54 -8.53 -10.04
N THR A 254 -7.43 -8.04 -9.49
CA THR A 254 -7.01 -6.64 -9.63
C THR A 254 -6.71 -6.30 -11.09
N VAL A 255 -5.94 -7.15 -11.78
CA VAL A 255 -5.56 -6.91 -13.19
C VAL A 255 -6.76 -7.02 -14.13
N MET A 256 -7.71 -7.91 -13.82
CA MET A 256 -8.90 -8.12 -14.66
C MET A 256 -10.02 -7.11 -14.41
N ALA A 257 -9.94 -6.31 -13.36
CA ALA A 257 -10.92 -5.27 -13.07
C ALA A 257 -10.54 -3.95 -13.77
N ALA A 258 -11.51 -3.30 -14.41
CA ALA A 258 -11.32 -1.94 -14.89
C ALA A 258 -11.26 -0.99 -13.68
N HIS A 259 -10.22 -0.18 -13.62
CA HIS A 259 -10.04 0.80 -12.56
C HIS A 259 -10.39 2.19 -13.06
N SER A 260 -11.12 2.96 -12.27
CA SER A 260 -11.47 4.35 -12.53
C SER A 260 -11.23 5.18 -11.28
N GLY A 261 -11.02 6.50 -11.47
CA GLY A 261 -10.76 7.44 -10.40
C GLY A 261 -9.28 7.70 -10.15
N SER A 262 -9.01 8.66 -9.27
CA SER A 262 -7.66 9.18 -8.99
C SER A 262 -6.89 8.37 -7.94
N ILE A 263 -7.55 7.45 -7.23
CA ILE A 263 -6.95 6.66 -6.15
C ILE A 263 -6.89 5.21 -6.59
N PRO A 264 -5.68 4.61 -6.72
CA PRO A 264 -5.54 3.21 -7.07
C PRO A 264 -6.16 2.31 -5.99
N THR A 265 -6.99 1.37 -6.42
CA THR A 265 -7.59 0.34 -5.56
C THR A 265 -7.20 -1.03 -6.08
N ALA A 266 -7.14 -2.02 -5.20
CA ALA A 266 -6.84 -3.39 -5.58
C ALA A 266 -7.99 -4.33 -5.19
N GLY A 267 -8.03 -5.48 -5.85
CA GLY A 267 -9.02 -6.52 -5.62
C GLY A 267 -10.25 -6.46 -6.52
N PRO A 268 -11.19 -7.39 -6.34
CA PRO A 268 -12.32 -7.57 -7.25
C PRO A 268 -13.34 -6.43 -7.24
N ASN A 269 -13.42 -5.66 -6.15
CA ASN A 269 -14.41 -4.58 -6.01
C ASN A 269 -13.91 -3.23 -6.54
N ALA A 270 -12.76 -3.19 -7.20
CA ALA A 270 -12.31 -1.98 -7.89
C ALA A 270 -13.37 -1.45 -8.88
N SER A 271 -14.18 -2.36 -9.44
CA SER A 271 -15.30 -2.03 -10.34
C SER A 271 -16.62 -1.72 -9.61
N ALA A 272 -16.79 -2.08 -8.34
CA ALA A 272 -18.06 -1.89 -7.62
C ALA A 272 -18.33 -0.41 -7.27
N MET A 273 -17.30 0.42 -7.20
CA MET A 273 -17.47 1.88 -7.14
C MET A 273 -18.06 2.46 -8.45
N ASN A 274 -18.09 1.67 -9.53
CA ASN A 274 -18.60 2.10 -10.83
C ASN A 274 -20.11 1.85 -11.01
N ASN A 275 -20.78 1.05 -10.18
CA ASN A 275 -22.18 0.69 -10.39
C ASN A 275 -23.21 1.77 -9.98
N THR A 276 -22.79 2.85 -9.32
CA THR A 276 -23.61 4.05 -9.15
C THR A 276 -23.64 4.95 -10.39
N ASN A 277 -22.99 4.54 -11.48
CA ASN A 277 -22.60 5.41 -12.58
C ASN A 277 -23.51 5.40 -13.82
N ASN A 278 -24.56 4.59 -13.89
CA ASN A 278 -25.40 4.62 -15.12
C ASN A 278 -26.25 5.89 -15.21
N GLU A 279 -26.74 6.42 -14.10
CA GLU A 279 -27.43 7.71 -14.09
C GLU A 279 -26.45 8.88 -14.18
N ALA A 280 -25.30 8.78 -13.49
CA ALA A 280 -24.22 9.74 -13.59
C ALA A 280 -23.62 9.79 -14.99
N ALA A 281 -23.43 8.66 -15.68
CA ALA A 281 -22.93 8.61 -17.04
C ALA A 281 -23.89 9.23 -18.07
N SER A 282 -25.19 9.09 -17.88
CA SER A 282 -26.19 9.74 -18.77
C SER A 282 -26.26 11.24 -18.54
N ALA A 283 -26.20 11.70 -17.29
CA ALA A 283 -26.11 13.12 -16.95
C ALA A 283 -24.78 13.74 -17.46
N GLU A 284 -23.69 12.98 -17.37
CA GLU A 284 -22.38 13.38 -17.91
C GLU A 284 -22.41 13.53 -19.44
N MET A 285 -23.04 12.61 -20.17
CA MET A 285 -23.21 12.75 -21.63
C MET A 285 -24.04 13.95 -22.04
N ALA A 286 -25.08 14.29 -21.29
CA ALA A 286 -25.89 15.50 -21.54
C ALA A 286 -25.07 16.77 -21.31
N LEU A 287 -24.29 16.80 -20.23
CA LEU A 287 -23.37 17.92 -19.93
C LEU A 287 -22.31 18.06 -21.03
N VAL A 288 -21.68 16.98 -21.46
CA VAL A 288 -20.67 16.98 -22.53
C VAL A 288 -21.24 17.55 -23.84
N LYS A 289 -22.44 17.12 -24.25
CA LYS A 289 -23.12 17.66 -25.44
C LYS A 289 -23.42 19.14 -25.31
N PHE A 290 -23.90 19.58 -24.15
CA PHE A 290 -24.19 20.98 -23.87
C PHE A 290 -22.91 21.83 -23.96
N LEU A 291 -21.83 21.40 -23.31
CA LEU A 291 -20.56 22.12 -23.31
C LEU A 291 -19.97 22.26 -24.72
N LEU A 292 -19.95 21.16 -25.50
CA LEU A 292 -19.45 21.19 -26.88
C LEU A 292 -20.27 22.08 -27.77
N ALA A 293 -21.60 22.14 -27.59
CA ALA A 293 -22.49 23.00 -28.37
C ALA A 293 -22.35 24.50 -28.02
N ASN A 294 -21.89 24.82 -26.81
CA ASN A 294 -21.86 26.19 -26.29
C ASN A 294 -20.44 26.76 -26.07
N GLN A 295 -19.39 26.08 -26.50
CA GLN A 295 -17.99 26.54 -26.29
C GLN A 295 -17.69 27.88 -26.98
N GLN A 296 -18.30 28.17 -28.16
CA GLN A 296 -18.23 29.45 -28.88
C GLN A 296 -16.78 29.99 -29.02
N GLY A 297 -15.78 29.15 -29.15
CA GLY A 297 -14.37 29.56 -29.28
C GLY A 297 -13.68 29.95 -27.98
N ALA A 298 -14.30 29.71 -26.82
CA ALA A 298 -13.65 29.90 -25.51
C ALA A 298 -12.45 29.00 -25.35
N ALA A 299 -11.37 29.52 -24.72
CA ALA A 299 -10.15 28.77 -24.44
C ALA A 299 -10.40 27.59 -23.49
N TRP A 300 -11.34 27.73 -22.57
CA TRP A 300 -11.76 26.72 -21.62
C TRP A 300 -13.23 26.37 -21.86
N ILE A 301 -13.54 25.09 -22.00
CA ILE A 301 -14.91 24.63 -22.20
C ILE A 301 -15.75 24.72 -20.93
N ALA A 302 -15.11 24.61 -19.78
CA ALA A 302 -15.69 24.75 -18.45
C ALA A 302 -14.63 25.14 -17.43
N ALA A 303 -15.06 25.72 -16.31
CA ALA A 303 -14.29 25.90 -15.09
C ALA A 303 -15.00 25.15 -13.95
N VAL A 304 -14.27 24.34 -13.22
CA VAL A 304 -14.80 23.49 -12.13
C VAL A 304 -13.92 23.60 -10.89
N ASP A 305 -14.39 23.09 -9.77
CA ASP A 305 -13.74 23.20 -8.46
C ASP A 305 -12.37 22.48 -8.39
N SER A 306 -12.24 21.32 -9.03
CA SER A 306 -11.07 20.44 -8.83
C SER A 306 -10.62 19.73 -10.10
N ALA A 307 -9.37 19.23 -10.09
CA ALA A 307 -8.86 18.36 -11.13
C ALA A 307 -9.63 17.04 -11.21
N ASN A 308 -10.13 16.54 -10.09
CA ASN A 308 -10.95 15.33 -10.05
C ASN A 308 -12.27 15.50 -10.80
N THR A 309 -12.88 16.69 -10.72
CA THR A 309 -14.10 17.04 -11.45
C THR A 309 -13.78 17.37 -12.92
N SER A 310 -12.64 18.01 -13.20
CA SER A 310 -12.28 18.42 -14.56
C SER A 310 -11.87 17.26 -15.46
N ALA A 311 -11.18 16.26 -14.92
CA ALA A 311 -10.59 15.17 -15.70
C ALA A 311 -11.61 14.35 -16.52
N PRO A 312 -12.76 13.90 -15.98
CA PRO A 312 -13.79 13.21 -16.77
C PRO A 312 -14.32 14.08 -17.92
N ILE A 313 -14.60 15.35 -17.65
CA ILE A 313 -15.11 16.29 -18.65
C ILE A 313 -14.08 16.50 -19.77
N GLN A 314 -12.82 16.72 -19.41
CA GLN A 314 -11.72 16.88 -20.35
C GLN A 314 -11.50 15.65 -21.21
N LEU A 315 -11.56 14.45 -20.62
CA LEU A 315 -11.43 13.19 -21.35
C LEU A 315 -12.58 12.96 -22.33
N SER A 316 -13.80 13.33 -21.95
CA SER A 316 -15.01 13.14 -22.77
C SER A 316 -15.13 14.20 -23.87
N THR A 317 -14.80 15.46 -23.59
CA THR A 317 -14.91 16.58 -24.54
C THR A 317 -13.70 16.74 -25.45
N LYS A 318 -12.50 16.22 -25.01
CA LYS A 318 -11.19 16.51 -25.62
C LYS A 318 -10.84 18.01 -25.65
N GLN A 319 -11.46 18.79 -24.79
CA GLN A 319 -11.26 20.22 -24.67
C GLN A 319 -10.69 20.57 -23.29
N PRO A 320 -9.94 21.69 -23.15
CA PRO A 320 -9.35 22.08 -21.88
C PRO A 320 -10.43 22.48 -20.87
N VAL A 321 -10.32 21.98 -19.65
CA VAL A 321 -11.18 22.30 -18.50
C VAL A 321 -10.32 22.91 -17.41
N MET A 322 -10.72 24.04 -16.85
CA MET A 322 -9.99 24.73 -15.79
C MET A 322 -10.37 24.16 -14.41
N ALA A 323 -9.38 23.69 -13.66
CA ALA A 323 -9.55 23.26 -12.26
C ALA A 323 -9.17 24.43 -11.32
N LEU A 324 -10.17 25.14 -10.80
CA LEU A 324 -9.99 26.40 -10.05
C LEU A 324 -9.29 26.19 -8.70
N GLY A 325 -9.57 25.07 -8.02
CA GLY A 325 -9.08 24.76 -6.68
C GLY A 325 -8.02 23.63 -6.65
N GLY A 326 -7.25 23.42 -7.73
CA GLY A 326 -6.19 22.42 -7.77
C GLY A 326 -6.70 20.98 -7.79
N PHE A 327 -5.96 20.05 -7.16
CA PHE A 327 -6.25 18.61 -7.24
C PHE A 327 -7.60 18.22 -6.65
N ASN A 328 -7.91 18.70 -5.46
CA ASN A 328 -9.14 18.35 -4.72
C ASN A 328 -10.10 19.51 -4.45
N GLY A 329 -9.88 20.66 -5.07
CA GLY A 329 -10.73 21.81 -4.92
C GLY A 329 -10.43 22.71 -3.71
N SER A 330 -9.29 22.48 -3.03
CA SER A 330 -8.96 23.20 -1.79
C SER A 330 -7.84 24.24 -1.94
N ASP A 331 -7.19 24.33 -3.09
CA ASP A 331 -6.13 25.29 -3.32
C ASP A 331 -6.72 26.68 -3.62
N SER A 332 -6.32 27.69 -2.83
CA SER A 332 -6.79 29.08 -2.97
C SER A 332 -5.96 29.84 -4.03
N THR A 333 -5.91 29.33 -5.25
CA THR A 333 -5.04 29.88 -6.31
C THR A 333 -5.65 31.07 -7.06
N LEU A 334 -6.98 31.11 -7.18
CA LEU A 334 -7.71 32.12 -7.93
C LEU A 334 -8.71 32.85 -7.04
N THR A 335 -8.76 34.16 -7.22
CA THR A 335 -9.78 35.04 -6.63
C THR A 335 -10.77 35.41 -7.72
N LEU A 336 -11.97 35.89 -7.33
CA LEU A 336 -12.95 36.43 -8.27
C LEU A 336 -12.39 37.57 -9.17
N GLN A 337 -11.41 38.31 -8.66
CA GLN A 337 -10.76 39.40 -9.40
C GLN A 337 -9.71 38.90 -10.40
N SER A 338 -9.11 37.71 -10.15
CA SER A 338 -8.10 37.12 -11.03
C SER A 338 -8.70 36.12 -12.03
N PHE A 339 -9.96 35.74 -11.85
CA PHE A 339 -10.72 34.89 -12.77
C PHE A 339 -11.40 35.73 -13.86
#